data_1099c382a615c9a1451e113b98ec6c2c
#
_entry.id   1099c382a615c9a1451e113b98ec6c2c
#
_cell.length_a   1.000
_cell.length_b   1.000
_cell.length_c   1.000
_cell.angle_alpha   90.00
_cell.angle_beta   90.00
_cell.angle_gamma   90.00
#
_symmetry.space_group_name_H-M   'P 1'
#
loop_
_entity.id
_entity.type
_entity.pdbx_description
1 polymer ?
#
loop_
_entity_poly.entity_id
_entity_poly.type
_entity_poly.pdbx_seq_one_letter_code
_entity_poly.pdbx_strand_id
1 'polypeptide(L)'
;MIDRSEIINNPQINPRELLELYRNQEYDQLSEIFLQVLEHFQNKTYYSLDISLRYFINVFVKNFLYLFTQPEYILSDRHVNLFIKHNLTISNLVAISSFKTTDAYLQILNDQPRNFAKLLSLYSARNTIKFDKKALFNANPQLACLWYSCFCESYRSAVINKEAYQNLREHITYIDDKLSDFYNIDDIYFGASYIDGNRDREIKNRINQSIKNSPFATTAQINNNPKPKKIAVITSLWFSQHSVYRILSEFIESLKDEYELTLVHLGEIRNNIDIGFFKEIRYVYAKDGYLNIDAIKENDFAAVFYPDIGMTVESIFLSNLRIAPIQICGLGHSVSTFGSEIDYYISGADVEIPEGAEANYSERLVLLPGFGAIHNRPNYQIKNIKKTRSELIINSPWYAQKVNYKLVCYLKEIAAQSQKKIVFRFFSGGALTRKNDFLPFATDLQSILGKDCVELIPAKPYDEYMSMMEEGDICIEACHFGGCNTVADSLYLRQPTVTFEGDKWYSRIGSQMLRTVGLSELIAQTSEEYIYLILKLIHDDDYRFKIQEKLNQADLNSTIFSAESKIYFKKAIDFLTDNSAQLKDENSNKPLRIH
;
A
#
# COMPACT_ATOMS: atom_id res chain seq x y z
N MET A 1 9.39 -34.02 7.37
CA MET A 1 8.19 -34.55 8.04
C MET A 1 7.20 -33.40 8.08
N ILE A 2 6.15 -33.46 7.26
CA ILE A 2 5.08 -32.45 7.27
C ILE A 2 4.31 -32.66 8.56
N ASP A 3 4.23 -31.61 9.36
CA ASP A 3 3.51 -31.61 10.62
C ASP A 3 2.02 -31.87 10.35
N ARG A 4 1.52 -33.01 10.80
CA ARG A 4 0.12 -33.42 10.62
C ARG A 4 -0.88 -32.59 11.44
N SER A 5 -0.42 -31.65 12.27
CA SER A 5 -1.29 -30.76 13.07
C SER A 5 -1.96 -29.64 12.27
N GLU A 6 -1.47 -29.32 11.06
CA GLU A 6 -2.09 -28.32 10.19
C GLU A 6 -3.27 -28.82 9.33
N ILE A 7 -3.58 -30.10 9.37
CA ILE A 7 -4.59 -30.74 8.47
C ILE A 7 -6.04 -30.57 8.99
N ILE A 8 -6.25 -30.04 10.19
CA ILE A 8 -7.57 -30.13 10.85
C ILE A 8 -8.13 -28.75 11.22
N ASN A 9 -8.35 -27.84 10.30
CA ASN A 9 -9.20 -26.66 10.61
C ASN A 9 -9.82 -25.99 9.38
N ASN A 10 -10.11 -26.70 8.30
CA ASN A 10 -11.02 -26.16 7.28
C ASN A 10 -12.46 -26.33 7.78
N PRO A 11 -13.31 -25.30 7.70
CA PRO A 11 -14.72 -25.44 8.04
C PRO A 11 -15.32 -26.56 7.19
N GLN A 12 -16.08 -27.46 7.82
CA GLN A 12 -16.75 -28.53 7.09
C GLN A 12 -18.05 -27.99 6.50
N ILE A 13 -18.28 -28.26 5.22
CA ILE A 13 -19.54 -27.91 4.55
C ILE A 13 -20.24 -29.20 4.14
N ASN A 14 -21.49 -29.33 4.55
CA ASN A 14 -22.37 -30.35 4.07
C ASN A 14 -23.37 -29.79 3.04
N PRO A 15 -23.20 -30.04 1.73
CA PRO A 15 -24.11 -29.50 0.72
C PRO A 15 -25.59 -29.90 0.88
N ARG A 16 -25.85 -31.06 1.51
CA ARG A 16 -27.22 -31.49 1.78
C ARG A 16 -27.87 -30.64 2.86
N GLU A 17 -27.14 -30.39 3.94
CA GLU A 17 -27.58 -29.51 5.03
C GLU A 17 -27.87 -28.08 4.52
N LEU A 18 -26.99 -27.50 3.69
CA LEU A 18 -27.22 -26.20 3.09
C LEU A 18 -28.53 -26.16 2.28
N LEU A 19 -28.80 -27.22 1.50
CA LEU A 19 -30.02 -27.32 0.71
C LEU A 19 -31.26 -27.54 1.58
N GLU A 20 -31.16 -28.29 2.69
CA GLU A 20 -32.23 -28.49 3.67
C GLU A 20 -32.59 -27.18 4.36
N LEU A 21 -31.60 -26.41 4.86
CA LEU A 21 -31.81 -25.08 5.44
C LEU A 21 -32.50 -24.13 4.47
N TYR A 22 -32.06 -24.14 3.20
CA TYR A 22 -32.71 -23.33 2.16
C TYR A 22 -34.17 -23.72 1.95
N ARG A 23 -34.48 -25.03 1.83
CA ARG A 23 -35.85 -25.54 1.63
C ARG A 23 -36.77 -25.26 2.81
N ASN A 24 -36.22 -25.29 4.00
CA ASN A 24 -36.95 -24.98 5.23
C ASN A 24 -37.08 -23.48 5.48
N GLN A 25 -36.52 -22.63 4.59
CA GLN A 25 -36.46 -21.15 4.73
C GLN A 25 -35.69 -20.69 5.98
N GLU A 26 -34.75 -21.50 6.48
CA GLU A 26 -33.86 -21.17 7.60
C GLU A 26 -32.69 -20.32 7.11
N TYR A 27 -33.00 -19.16 6.48
CA TYR A 27 -32.04 -18.32 5.77
C TYR A 27 -31.00 -17.68 6.68
N ASP A 28 -31.34 -17.42 7.94
CA ASP A 28 -30.40 -16.88 8.91
C ASP A 28 -29.30 -17.88 9.26
N GLN A 29 -29.67 -19.15 9.49
CA GLN A 29 -28.68 -20.20 9.77
C GLN A 29 -27.81 -20.48 8.53
N LEU A 30 -28.41 -20.49 7.35
CA LEU A 30 -27.70 -20.62 6.08
C LEU A 30 -26.69 -19.47 5.90
N SER A 31 -27.09 -18.23 6.24
CA SER A 31 -26.21 -17.05 6.19
C SER A 31 -25.03 -17.18 7.16
N GLU A 32 -25.28 -17.65 8.37
CA GLU A 32 -24.24 -17.86 9.39
C GLU A 32 -23.18 -18.88 8.95
N ILE A 33 -23.61 -20.00 8.33
CA ILE A 33 -22.66 -20.99 7.78
C ILE A 33 -21.80 -20.37 6.68
N PHE A 34 -22.40 -19.61 5.76
CA PHE A 34 -21.64 -18.94 4.70
C PHE A 34 -20.65 -17.93 5.26
N LEU A 35 -21.08 -17.11 6.21
CA LEU A 35 -20.23 -16.09 6.84
C LEU A 35 -19.07 -16.72 7.64
N GLN A 36 -19.29 -17.83 8.36
CA GLN A 36 -18.23 -18.56 9.05
C GLN A 36 -17.13 -19.03 8.09
N VAL A 37 -17.50 -19.54 6.92
CA VAL A 37 -16.52 -19.93 5.90
C VAL A 37 -15.79 -18.71 5.33
N LEU A 38 -16.51 -17.62 5.02
CA LEU A 38 -15.91 -16.39 4.50
C LEU A 38 -14.95 -15.77 5.53
N GLU A 39 -15.33 -15.73 6.80
CA GLU A 39 -14.50 -15.25 7.90
C GLU A 39 -13.23 -16.09 8.08
N HIS A 40 -13.35 -17.42 7.99
CA HIS A 40 -12.18 -18.30 8.01
C HIS A 40 -11.17 -17.94 6.92
N PHE A 41 -11.62 -17.75 5.67
CA PHE A 41 -10.74 -17.35 4.57
C PHE A 41 -10.28 -15.90 4.64
N GLN A 42 -11.02 -15.03 5.29
CA GLN A 42 -10.57 -13.65 5.55
C GLN A 42 -9.38 -13.61 6.52
N ASN A 43 -9.38 -14.49 7.52
CA ASN A 43 -8.42 -14.47 8.63
C ASN A 43 -7.26 -15.45 8.45
N LYS A 44 -7.34 -16.38 7.49
CA LYS A 44 -6.29 -17.37 7.22
C LYS A 44 -5.71 -17.23 5.82
N THR A 45 -4.38 -17.10 5.74
CA THR A 45 -3.66 -17.03 4.46
C THR A 45 -3.22 -18.43 4.03
N TYR A 46 -3.49 -18.75 2.77
CA TYR A 46 -3.02 -19.97 2.11
C TYR A 46 -1.98 -19.61 1.05
N TYR A 47 -0.83 -20.28 1.07
CA TYR A 47 0.28 -20.06 0.13
C TYR A 47 0.30 -21.07 -1.02
N SER A 48 -0.43 -22.18 -0.91
CA SER A 48 -0.56 -23.20 -1.96
C SER A 48 -2.00 -23.71 -2.03
N LEU A 49 -2.37 -24.16 -3.22
CA LEU A 49 -3.69 -24.72 -3.51
C LEU A 49 -3.55 -26.22 -3.77
N ASP A 50 -3.55 -27.03 -2.70
CA ASP A 50 -3.58 -28.49 -2.82
C ASP A 50 -4.94 -29.03 -3.31
N ILE A 51 -5.01 -30.34 -3.55
CA ILE A 51 -6.22 -30.98 -4.09
C ILE A 51 -7.40 -30.85 -3.12
N SER A 52 -7.16 -30.99 -1.82
CA SER A 52 -8.21 -30.93 -0.79
C SER A 52 -8.80 -29.53 -0.67
N LEU A 53 -7.93 -28.53 -0.56
CA LEU A 53 -8.34 -27.12 -0.50
C LEU A 53 -9.06 -26.69 -1.78
N ARG A 54 -8.57 -27.09 -2.94
CA ARG A 54 -9.22 -26.82 -4.23
C ARG A 54 -10.62 -27.44 -4.29
N TYR A 55 -10.76 -28.68 -3.85
CA TYR A 55 -12.05 -29.35 -3.81
C TYR A 55 -13.01 -28.62 -2.87
N PHE A 56 -12.58 -28.30 -1.67
CA PHE A 56 -13.37 -27.57 -0.67
C PHE A 56 -13.86 -26.22 -1.25
N ILE A 57 -12.96 -25.41 -1.80
CA ILE A 57 -13.29 -24.10 -2.37
C ILE A 57 -14.32 -24.26 -3.50
N ASN A 58 -14.14 -25.21 -4.41
CA ASN A 58 -15.10 -25.43 -5.49
C ASN A 58 -16.48 -25.86 -4.97
N VAL A 59 -16.53 -26.72 -3.97
CA VAL A 59 -17.80 -27.15 -3.35
C VAL A 59 -18.48 -25.98 -2.65
N PHE A 60 -17.72 -25.20 -1.88
CA PHE A 60 -18.26 -23.99 -1.23
C PHE A 60 -18.78 -22.99 -2.24
N VAL A 61 -17.95 -22.54 -3.15
CA VAL A 61 -18.31 -21.50 -4.14
C VAL A 61 -19.52 -21.92 -4.97
N LYS A 62 -19.59 -23.19 -5.40
CA LYS A 62 -20.75 -23.72 -6.11
C LYS A 62 -22.05 -23.57 -5.32
N ASN A 63 -22.07 -24.06 -4.08
CA ASN A 63 -23.27 -24.02 -3.26
C ASN A 63 -23.61 -22.60 -2.82
N PHE A 64 -22.59 -21.80 -2.44
CA PHE A 64 -22.76 -20.40 -2.09
C PHE A 64 -23.41 -19.62 -3.23
N LEU A 65 -22.81 -19.58 -4.41
CA LEU A 65 -23.34 -18.81 -5.55
C LEU A 65 -24.73 -19.27 -5.96
N TYR A 66 -24.96 -20.59 -6.00
CA TYR A 66 -26.27 -21.15 -6.36
C TYR A 66 -27.37 -20.74 -5.39
N LEU A 67 -27.16 -20.93 -4.08
CA LEU A 67 -28.18 -20.63 -3.06
C LEU A 67 -28.31 -19.12 -2.81
N PHE A 68 -27.19 -18.41 -2.75
CA PHE A 68 -27.16 -16.97 -2.49
C PHE A 68 -27.93 -16.14 -3.53
N THR A 69 -27.97 -16.62 -4.76
CA THR A 69 -28.65 -15.90 -5.86
C THR A 69 -30.11 -16.31 -6.06
N GLN A 70 -30.62 -17.27 -5.26
CA GLN A 70 -32.05 -17.64 -5.36
C GLN A 70 -32.95 -16.48 -4.93
N PRO A 71 -34.05 -16.23 -5.65
CA PRO A 71 -34.94 -15.10 -5.35
C PRO A 71 -35.56 -15.15 -3.95
N GLU A 72 -35.84 -16.33 -3.44
CA GLU A 72 -36.47 -16.57 -2.15
C GLU A 72 -35.51 -16.37 -0.98
N TYR A 73 -34.20 -16.50 -1.22
CA TYR A 73 -33.21 -16.29 -0.16
C TYR A 73 -33.06 -14.79 0.15
N ILE A 74 -33.72 -14.35 1.20
CA ILE A 74 -33.71 -12.97 1.67
C ILE A 74 -32.73 -12.84 2.82
N LEU A 75 -31.80 -11.89 2.69
CA LEU A 75 -30.87 -11.55 3.77
C LEU A 75 -31.60 -10.74 4.83
N SER A 76 -31.45 -11.11 6.10
CA SER A 76 -31.89 -10.27 7.21
C SER A 76 -30.92 -9.07 7.39
N ASP A 77 -31.42 -7.99 7.98
CA ASP A 77 -30.66 -6.73 8.17
C ASP A 77 -29.30 -6.96 8.86
N ARG A 78 -29.22 -7.91 9.79
CA ARG A 78 -27.98 -8.26 10.49
C ARG A 78 -26.90 -8.85 9.57
N HIS A 79 -27.27 -9.50 8.45
CA HIS A 79 -26.36 -10.18 7.55
C HIS A 79 -25.96 -9.34 6.33
N VAL A 80 -26.81 -8.37 5.94
CA VAL A 80 -26.59 -7.52 4.76
C VAL A 80 -25.20 -6.89 4.75
N ASN A 81 -24.86 -6.14 5.82
CA ASN A 81 -23.56 -5.46 5.92
C ASN A 81 -22.39 -6.45 5.96
N LEU A 82 -22.57 -7.60 6.60
CA LEU A 82 -21.52 -8.61 6.72
C LEU A 82 -21.13 -9.19 5.36
N PHE A 83 -22.12 -9.55 4.53
CA PHE A 83 -21.82 -10.05 3.18
C PHE A 83 -21.16 -8.99 2.29
N ILE A 84 -21.57 -7.72 2.36
CA ILE A 84 -20.91 -6.64 1.60
C ILE A 84 -19.46 -6.47 2.07
N LYS A 85 -19.18 -6.54 3.38
CA LYS A 85 -17.81 -6.50 3.93
C LYS A 85 -16.94 -7.67 3.47
N HIS A 86 -17.53 -8.79 3.12
CA HIS A 86 -16.83 -9.93 2.55
C HIS A 86 -16.68 -9.90 1.02
N ASN A 87 -17.04 -8.78 0.35
CA ASN A 87 -16.96 -8.64 -1.11
C ASN A 87 -15.63 -9.12 -1.69
N LEU A 88 -14.50 -8.65 -1.17
CA LEU A 88 -13.17 -9.06 -1.63
C LEU A 88 -12.89 -10.54 -1.34
N THR A 89 -13.25 -11.05 -0.16
CA THR A 89 -13.08 -12.48 0.18
C THR A 89 -13.87 -13.38 -0.77
N ILE A 90 -15.13 -13.01 -1.06
CA ILE A 90 -15.96 -13.73 -2.04
C ILE A 90 -15.31 -13.70 -3.42
N SER A 91 -14.91 -12.52 -3.88
CA SER A 91 -14.23 -12.32 -5.17
C SER A 91 -12.96 -13.17 -5.29
N ASN A 92 -12.16 -13.23 -4.24
CA ASN A 92 -10.92 -14.01 -4.19
C ASN A 92 -11.19 -15.52 -4.24
N LEU A 93 -12.17 -16.03 -3.48
CA LEU A 93 -12.54 -17.44 -3.52
C LEU A 93 -13.10 -17.85 -4.89
N VAL A 94 -13.95 -17.02 -5.47
CA VAL A 94 -14.48 -17.26 -6.82
C VAL A 94 -13.35 -17.27 -7.85
N ALA A 95 -12.38 -16.37 -7.76
CA ALA A 95 -11.25 -16.28 -8.69
C ALA A 95 -10.39 -17.54 -8.75
N ILE A 96 -10.13 -18.17 -7.60
CA ILE A 96 -9.32 -19.42 -7.52
C ILE A 96 -10.15 -20.69 -7.71
N SER A 97 -11.48 -20.57 -7.78
CA SER A 97 -12.39 -21.67 -8.10
C SER A 97 -12.53 -21.90 -9.61
N SER A 98 -13.32 -22.91 -9.99
CA SER A 98 -13.69 -23.16 -11.40
C SER A 98 -14.60 -22.07 -12.01
N PHE A 99 -15.26 -21.23 -11.19
CA PHE A 99 -16.18 -20.20 -11.65
C PHE A 99 -15.49 -18.92 -12.15
N LYS A 100 -14.32 -18.58 -11.64
CA LYS A 100 -13.46 -17.45 -12.02
C LYS A 100 -14.06 -16.06 -11.77
N THR A 101 -15.30 -15.79 -12.16
CA THR A 101 -16.00 -14.51 -11.97
C THR A 101 -17.42 -14.71 -11.46
N THR A 102 -18.04 -13.66 -10.96
CA THR A 102 -19.45 -13.63 -10.52
C THR A 102 -20.38 -13.07 -11.60
N ASP A 103 -19.90 -12.78 -12.81
CA ASP A 103 -20.66 -12.05 -13.85
C ASP A 103 -22.04 -12.66 -14.15
N ALA A 104 -22.11 -13.98 -14.35
CA ALA A 104 -23.38 -14.67 -14.63
C ALA A 104 -24.40 -14.53 -13.49
N TYR A 105 -23.92 -14.46 -12.25
CA TYR A 105 -24.77 -14.34 -11.06
C TYR A 105 -25.23 -12.90 -10.84
N LEU A 106 -24.42 -11.91 -11.21
CA LEU A 106 -24.80 -10.49 -11.18
C LEU A 106 -25.96 -10.21 -12.15
N GLN A 107 -25.98 -10.87 -13.32
CA GLN A 107 -27.11 -10.77 -14.26
C GLN A 107 -28.41 -11.29 -13.64
N ILE A 108 -28.36 -12.40 -12.89
CA ILE A 108 -29.53 -12.96 -12.20
C ILE A 108 -30.04 -11.99 -11.12
N LEU A 109 -29.13 -11.30 -10.41
CA LEU A 109 -29.49 -10.42 -9.28
C LEU A 109 -29.98 -9.05 -9.71
N ASN A 110 -29.70 -8.61 -10.96
CA ASN A 110 -29.93 -7.22 -11.39
C ASN A 110 -31.41 -6.82 -11.43
N ASP A 111 -32.32 -7.77 -11.65
CA ASP A 111 -33.71 -7.46 -12.01
C ASP A 111 -34.66 -7.20 -10.82
N GLN A 112 -34.14 -7.29 -9.57
CA GLN A 112 -35.02 -7.19 -8.40
C GLN A 112 -34.38 -6.34 -7.27
N PRO A 113 -35.09 -5.28 -6.77
CA PRO A 113 -34.58 -4.42 -5.70
C PRO A 113 -34.19 -5.15 -4.41
N ARG A 114 -34.91 -6.22 -4.05
CA ARG A 114 -34.60 -7.06 -2.87
C ARG A 114 -33.23 -7.76 -2.94
N ASN A 115 -32.65 -7.87 -4.13
CA ASN A 115 -31.34 -8.47 -4.36
C ASN A 115 -30.20 -7.47 -4.25
N PHE A 116 -30.49 -6.19 -3.98
CA PHE A 116 -29.47 -5.12 -4.00
C PHE A 116 -28.25 -5.41 -3.13
N ALA A 117 -28.45 -5.84 -1.89
CA ALA A 117 -27.36 -6.20 -0.99
C ALA A 117 -26.52 -7.39 -1.51
N LYS A 118 -27.19 -8.41 -2.08
CA LYS A 118 -26.51 -9.57 -2.68
C LYS A 118 -25.71 -9.15 -3.93
N LEU A 119 -26.27 -8.27 -4.75
CA LEU A 119 -25.56 -7.71 -5.90
C LEU A 119 -24.29 -6.99 -5.46
N LEU A 120 -24.37 -6.10 -4.45
CA LEU A 120 -23.21 -5.40 -3.93
C LEU A 120 -22.17 -6.35 -3.32
N SER A 121 -22.60 -7.44 -2.70
CA SER A 121 -21.70 -8.47 -2.13
C SER A 121 -20.89 -9.21 -3.20
N LEU A 122 -21.46 -9.38 -4.42
CA LEU A 122 -20.80 -10.09 -5.51
C LEU A 122 -20.11 -9.16 -6.53
N TYR A 123 -20.45 -7.87 -6.56
CA TYR A 123 -19.91 -6.92 -7.54
C TYR A 123 -18.55 -6.36 -7.08
N SER A 124 -17.51 -6.74 -7.79
CA SER A 124 -16.11 -6.37 -7.53
C SER A 124 -15.39 -5.88 -8.79
N ALA A 125 -14.14 -5.43 -8.62
CA ALA A 125 -13.30 -4.99 -9.74
C ALA A 125 -13.03 -6.11 -10.79
N ARG A 126 -13.16 -7.39 -10.41
CA ARG A 126 -12.96 -8.54 -11.31
C ARG A 126 -14.07 -8.73 -12.32
N ASN A 127 -15.20 -8.04 -12.16
CA ASN A 127 -16.34 -8.18 -13.03
C ASN A 127 -16.18 -7.38 -14.33
N THR A 128 -16.66 -7.96 -15.43
CA THR A 128 -16.75 -7.27 -16.73
C THR A 128 -18.06 -6.50 -16.88
N ILE A 129 -19.09 -6.88 -16.12
CA ILE A 129 -20.38 -6.17 -16.06
C ILE A 129 -20.18 -4.88 -15.26
N LYS A 130 -20.71 -3.79 -15.79
CA LYS A 130 -20.69 -2.47 -15.14
C LYS A 130 -22.08 -2.02 -14.77
N PHE A 131 -22.24 -1.54 -13.54
CA PHE A 131 -23.47 -0.89 -13.08
C PHE A 131 -23.26 0.62 -12.99
N ASP A 132 -24.33 1.37 -13.24
CA ASP A 132 -24.34 2.82 -13.02
C ASP A 132 -24.18 3.11 -11.51
N LYS A 133 -23.03 3.62 -11.11
CA LYS A 133 -22.72 3.93 -9.71
C LYS A 133 -23.70 4.93 -9.11
N LYS A 134 -24.12 5.94 -9.88
CA LYS A 134 -25.11 6.92 -9.43
C LYS A 134 -26.46 6.25 -9.10
N ALA A 135 -26.87 5.28 -9.91
CA ALA A 135 -28.08 4.49 -9.63
C ALA A 135 -27.92 3.67 -8.35
N LEU A 136 -26.73 3.06 -8.10
CA LEU A 136 -26.46 2.32 -6.86
C LEU A 136 -26.55 3.23 -5.64
N PHE A 137 -25.94 4.43 -5.66
CA PHE A 137 -26.02 5.40 -4.57
C PHE A 137 -27.44 5.95 -4.37
N ASN A 138 -28.23 6.08 -5.42
CA ASN A 138 -29.63 6.49 -5.33
C ASN A 138 -30.53 5.41 -4.72
N ALA A 139 -30.25 4.13 -4.99
CA ALA A 139 -31.05 3.02 -4.48
C ALA A 139 -30.91 2.85 -2.95
N ASN A 140 -29.71 2.87 -2.42
CA ASN A 140 -29.42 2.84 -0.98
C ASN A 140 -28.04 3.43 -0.69
N PRO A 141 -27.96 4.69 -0.24
CA PRO A 141 -26.69 5.38 -0.01
C PRO A 141 -25.79 4.68 1.01
N GLN A 142 -26.35 4.15 2.11
CA GLN A 142 -25.55 3.52 3.17
C GLN A 142 -24.89 2.23 2.67
N LEU A 143 -25.63 1.36 2.02
CA LEU A 143 -25.08 0.14 1.45
C LEU A 143 -24.10 0.43 0.31
N ALA A 144 -24.39 1.46 -0.50
CA ALA A 144 -23.50 1.89 -1.57
C ALA A 144 -22.18 2.44 -1.04
N CYS A 145 -22.17 3.22 0.06
CA CYS A 145 -20.94 3.68 0.72
C CYS A 145 -20.10 2.50 1.24
N LEU A 146 -20.73 1.55 1.91
CA LEU A 146 -20.05 0.35 2.38
C LEU A 146 -19.45 -0.46 1.24
N TRP A 147 -20.24 -0.72 0.18
CA TRP A 147 -19.79 -1.38 -1.03
C TRP A 147 -18.65 -0.62 -1.71
N TYR A 148 -18.76 0.70 -1.84
CA TYR A 148 -17.73 1.55 -2.44
C TYR A 148 -16.38 1.34 -1.76
N SER A 149 -16.38 1.34 -0.43
CA SER A 149 -15.18 1.10 0.37
C SER A 149 -14.60 -0.30 0.14
N CYS A 150 -15.44 -1.34 0.17
CA CYS A 150 -15.01 -2.73 -0.05
C CYS A 150 -14.50 -2.96 -1.47
N PHE A 151 -15.08 -2.28 -2.48
CA PHE A 151 -14.60 -2.34 -3.85
C PHE A 151 -13.22 -1.68 -4.00
N CYS A 152 -12.95 -0.57 -3.30
CA CYS A 152 -11.64 0.08 -3.30
C CYS A 152 -10.52 -0.83 -2.75
N GLU A 153 -10.83 -1.73 -1.82
CA GLU A 153 -9.86 -2.71 -1.31
C GLU A 153 -9.37 -3.70 -2.38
N SER A 154 -10.07 -3.77 -3.50
CA SER A 154 -9.75 -4.66 -4.63
C SER A 154 -8.56 -4.20 -5.48
N TYR A 155 -7.77 -3.20 -5.05
CA TYR A 155 -6.62 -2.71 -5.82
C TYR A 155 -5.61 -3.82 -6.17
N ARG A 156 -5.53 -4.90 -5.38
CA ARG A 156 -4.74 -6.10 -5.67
C ARG A 156 -5.29 -6.92 -6.85
N SER A 157 -6.53 -6.71 -7.24
CA SER A 157 -7.15 -7.34 -8.41
C SER A 157 -6.81 -6.64 -9.73
N ALA A 158 -6.13 -5.49 -9.68
CA ALA A 158 -5.76 -4.70 -10.85
C ALA A 158 -4.76 -5.40 -11.80
N VAL A 159 -4.25 -6.57 -11.44
CA VAL A 159 -3.32 -7.35 -12.28
C VAL A 159 -4.02 -8.26 -13.28
N ILE A 160 -5.30 -8.61 -13.08
CA ILE A 160 -5.97 -9.71 -13.79
C ILE A 160 -6.14 -9.45 -15.29
N ASN A 161 -6.64 -8.29 -15.68
CA ASN A 161 -6.84 -7.87 -17.06
C ASN A 161 -7.05 -6.36 -17.16
N LYS A 162 -7.15 -5.86 -18.40
CA LYS A 162 -7.34 -4.43 -18.67
C LYS A 162 -8.65 -3.89 -18.10
N GLU A 163 -9.72 -4.67 -18.19
CA GLU A 163 -11.07 -4.29 -17.75
C GLU A 163 -11.10 -4.12 -16.22
N ALA A 164 -10.56 -5.07 -15.46
CA ALA A 164 -10.49 -4.99 -14.00
C ALA A 164 -9.66 -3.77 -13.55
N TYR A 165 -8.53 -3.53 -14.19
CA TYR A 165 -7.71 -2.35 -13.93
C TYR A 165 -8.46 -1.04 -14.21
N GLN A 166 -9.16 -0.99 -15.34
CA GLN A 166 -9.96 0.17 -15.71
C GLN A 166 -11.15 0.39 -14.76
N ASN A 167 -11.84 -0.68 -14.35
CA ASN A 167 -12.94 -0.61 -13.39
C ASN A 167 -12.49 -0.02 -12.06
N LEU A 168 -11.33 -0.44 -11.56
CA LEU A 168 -10.78 0.07 -10.31
C LEU A 168 -10.39 1.55 -10.43
N ARG A 169 -9.75 1.94 -11.54
CA ARG A 169 -9.38 3.35 -11.81
C ARG A 169 -10.62 4.26 -11.84
N GLU A 170 -11.66 3.84 -12.54
CA GLU A 170 -12.95 4.56 -12.63
C GLU A 170 -13.66 4.60 -11.28
N HIS A 171 -13.49 3.57 -10.45
CA HIS A 171 -14.13 3.50 -9.14
C HIS A 171 -13.50 4.50 -8.15
N ILE A 172 -12.18 4.51 -8.04
CA ILE A 172 -11.46 5.38 -7.11
C ILE A 172 -11.66 6.87 -7.43
N THR A 173 -11.89 7.22 -8.71
CA THR A 173 -12.15 8.61 -9.11
C THR A 173 -13.63 8.99 -9.09
N TYR A 174 -14.52 8.04 -8.86
CA TYR A 174 -15.94 8.34 -8.76
C TYR A 174 -16.27 8.86 -7.36
N ILE A 175 -16.66 10.12 -7.29
CA ILE A 175 -17.10 10.77 -6.04
C ILE A 175 -18.58 11.12 -6.20
N ASP A 176 -19.40 10.62 -5.28
CA ASP A 176 -20.83 10.92 -5.18
C ASP A 176 -21.09 11.85 -4.00
N ASP A 177 -22.07 12.74 -4.10
CA ASP A 177 -22.45 13.66 -3.02
C ASP A 177 -22.89 12.91 -1.75
N LYS A 178 -23.44 11.70 -1.92
CA LYS A 178 -23.89 10.82 -0.84
C LYS A 178 -22.76 9.98 -0.23
N LEU A 179 -21.54 10.04 -0.79
CA LEU A 179 -20.38 9.33 -0.27
C LEU A 179 -19.85 10.10 0.95
N SER A 180 -20.31 9.75 2.14
CA SER A 180 -20.01 10.42 3.40
C SER A 180 -19.42 9.50 4.46
N ASP A 181 -19.61 8.20 4.33
CA ASP A 181 -19.14 7.21 5.29
C ASP A 181 -18.23 6.19 4.59
N PHE A 182 -17.07 5.95 5.17
CA PHE A 182 -16.04 5.08 4.62
C PHE A 182 -15.74 3.95 5.61
N TYR A 183 -15.71 2.74 5.09
CA TYR A 183 -15.21 1.55 5.77
C TYR A 183 -13.76 1.30 5.33
N ASN A 184 -12.87 0.85 6.23
CA ASN A 184 -11.45 0.61 5.95
C ASN A 184 -10.76 1.83 5.27
N ILE A 185 -10.85 2.98 5.92
CA ILE A 185 -10.34 4.26 5.42
C ILE A 185 -8.85 4.16 5.04
N ASP A 186 -8.04 3.48 5.85
CA ASP A 186 -6.61 3.30 5.62
C ASP A 186 -6.32 2.57 4.30
N ASP A 187 -7.00 1.46 4.03
CA ASP A 187 -6.84 0.72 2.78
C ASP A 187 -7.17 1.59 1.55
N ILE A 188 -8.25 2.39 1.63
CA ILE A 188 -8.67 3.27 0.54
C ILE A 188 -7.67 4.42 0.36
N TYR A 189 -7.36 5.11 1.44
CA TYR A 189 -6.48 6.29 1.45
C TYR A 189 -5.07 5.95 0.96
N PHE A 190 -4.53 4.83 1.45
CA PHE A 190 -3.22 4.32 1.06
C PHE A 190 -3.26 3.75 -0.36
N GLY A 191 -4.21 2.86 -0.64
CA GLY A 191 -4.33 2.14 -1.90
C GLY A 191 -4.54 3.05 -3.12
N ALA A 192 -5.29 4.15 -2.95
CA ALA A 192 -5.54 5.11 -4.03
C ALA A 192 -4.27 5.69 -4.64
N SER A 193 -3.20 5.82 -3.85
CA SER A 193 -1.91 6.36 -4.32
C SER A 193 -1.18 5.43 -5.29
N TYR A 194 -1.52 4.14 -5.28
CA TYR A 194 -0.93 3.13 -6.17
C TYR A 194 -1.66 2.98 -7.51
N ILE A 195 -2.78 3.69 -7.69
CA ILE A 195 -3.50 3.74 -8.96
C ILE A 195 -2.99 4.92 -9.77
N ASP A 196 -2.50 4.64 -10.99
CA ASP A 196 -1.87 5.65 -11.84
C ASP A 196 -2.80 6.82 -12.23
N GLY A 197 -2.21 7.95 -12.59
CA GLY A 197 -2.92 9.11 -13.14
C GLY A 197 -3.47 10.07 -12.09
N ASN A 198 -2.80 10.25 -10.94
CA ASN A 198 -3.18 11.23 -9.90
C ASN A 198 -4.62 11.01 -9.38
N ARG A 199 -4.99 9.75 -9.18
CA ARG A 199 -6.35 9.33 -8.83
C ARG A 199 -6.70 9.51 -7.36
N ASP A 200 -5.71 9.73 -6.51
CA ASP A 200 -5.84 9.76 -5.06
C ASP A 200 -6.29 11.14 -4.51
N ARG A 201 -6.12 12.22 -5.29
CA ARG A 201 -6.43 13.58 -4.83
C ARG A 201 -7.87 13.75 -4.35
N GLU A 202 -8.84 13.39 -5.20
CA GLU A 202 -10.27 13.58 -4.93
C GLU A 202 -10.72 12.70 -3.79
N ILE A 203 -10.35 11.43 -3.76
CA ILE A 203 -10.78 10.50 -2.71
C ILE A 203 -10.18 10.85 -1.35
N LYS A 204 -8.90 11.21 -1.28
CA LYS A 204 -8.25 11.65 -0.04
C LYS A 204 -8.87 12.94 0.48
N ASN A 205 -9.11 13.92 -0.40
CA ASN A 205 -9.81 15.15 -0.02
C ASN A 205 -11.21 14.84 0.53
N ARG A 206 -11.96 13.94 -0.10
CA ARG A 206 -13.30 13.55 0.37
C ARG A 206 -13.25 12.85 1.73
N ILE A 207 -12.30 11.97 1.95
CA ILE A 207 -12.08 11.31 3.26
C ILE A 207 -11.74 12.36 4.32
N ASN A 208 -10.79 13.25 4.05
CA ASN A 208 -10.39 14.30 4.99
C ASN A 208 -11.56 15.22 5.33
N GLN A 209 -12.38 15.63 4.36
CA GLN A 209 -13.59 16.42 4.60
C GLN A 209 -14.60 15.66 5.46
N SER A 210 -14.82 14.37 5.20
CA SER A 210 -15.69 13.54 6.02
C SER A 210 -15.23 13.49 7.48
N ILE A 211 -13.92 13.31 7.71
CA ILE A 211 -13.35 13.31 9.06
C ILE A 211 -13.49 14.67 9.73
N LYS A 212 -13.17 15.77 9.05
CA LYS A 212 -13.30 17.14 9.59
C LYS A 212 -14.73 17.49 10.00
N ASN A 213 -15.72 16.98 9.29
CA ASN A 213 -17.14 17.18 9.58
C ASN A 213 -17.71 16.16 10.59
N SER A 214 -16.94 15.16 10.99
CA SER A 214 -17.38 14.13 11.92
C SER A 214 -17.41 14.62 13.37
N PRO A 215 -18.17 13.97 14.27
CA PRO A 215 -18.13 14.25 15.71
C PRO A 215 -16.70 14.17 16.28
N PHE A 216 -15.86 13.29 15.77
CA PHE A 216 -14.46 13.18 16.19
C PHE A 216 -13.72 14.52 16.10
N ALA A 217 -13.75 15.18 14.95
CA ALA A 217 -13.02 16.43 14.76
C ALA A 217 -13.76 17.64 15.34
N THR A 218 -15.09 17.69 15.21
CA THR A 218 -15.89 18.87 15.65
C THR A 218 -16.02 18.98 17.17
N THR A 219 -15.84 17.89 17.93
CA THR A 219 -15.88 17.91 19.39
C THR A 219 -14.49 17.77 20.03
N ALA A 220 -13.45 17.55 19.22
CA ALA A 220 -12.07 17.49 19.73
C ALA A 220 -11.67 18.85 20.31
N GLN A 221 -11.36 18.86 21.62
CA GLN A 221 -10.82 20.02 22.30
C GLN A 221 -9.33 19.79 22.53
N ILE A 222 -8.49 20.50 21.79
CA ILE A 222 -7.03 20.44 21.94
C ILE A 222 -6.56 21.80 22.43
N ASN A 223 -5.97 21.81 23.63
CA ASN A 223 -5.38 22.98 24.26
C ASN A 223 -3.86 22.89 24.08
N ASN A 224 -3.35 23.64 23.11
CA ASN A 224 -1.92 23.72 22.86
C ASN A 224 -1.35 25.01 23.44
N ASN A 225 -0.33 24.88 24.33
CA ASN A 225 0.44 26.00 24.87
C ASN A 225 1.92 25.80 24.48
N PRO A 226 2.31 26.21 23.26
CA PRO A 226 3.55 25.78 22.63
C PRO A 226 4.78 26.29 23.38
N LYS A 227 5.70 25.38 23.66
CA LYS A 227 7.04 25.69 24.18
C LYS A 227 8.06 25.64 23.04
N PRO A 228 8.94 26.64 22.93
CA PRO A 228 10.03 26.61 21.95
C PRO A 228 10.82 25.30 22.02
N LYS A 229 11.19 24.78 20.85
CA LYS A 229 12.02 23.56 20.71
C LYS A 229 11.39 22.28 21.29
N LYS A 230 10.07 22.23 21.50
CA LYS A 230 9.36 21.00 21.83
C LYS A 230 8.58 20.46 20.62
N ILE A 231 8.92 19.25 20.18
CA ILE A 231 8.37 18.65 18.95
C ILE A 231 7.83 17.26 19.27
N ALA A 232 6.65 16.94 18.72
CA ALA A 232 6.14 15.58 18.71
C ALA A 232 6.38 14.92 17.35
N VAL A 233 6.81 13.66 17.37
CA VAL A 233 6.84 12.74 16.22
C VAL A 233 5.66 11.81 16.36
N ILE A 234 4.74 11.82 15.40
CA ILE A 234 3.46 11.10 15.47
C ILE A 234 3.46 9.97 14.45
N THR A 235 3.58 8.72 14.90
CA THR A 235 3.63 7.54 14.03
C THR A 235 3.38 6.24 14.79
N SER A 236 2.94 5.18 14.10
CA SER A 236 2.90 3.80 14.60
C SER A 236 4.12 2.96 14.16
N LEU A 237 5.03 3.52 13.35
CA LEU A 237 5.98 2.77 12.53
C LEU A 237 7.45 3.04 12.92
N TRP A 238 7.68 3.48 14.17
CA TRP A 238 9.01 3.86 14.66
C TRP A 238 9.78 2.66 15.23
N PHE A 239 10.17 1.75 14.36
CA PHE A 239 11.03 0.61 14.69
C PHE A 239 12.02 0.31 13.56
N SER A 240 13.22 -0.10 13.91
CA SER A 240 14.43 -0.10 13.06
C SER A 240 14.30 -0.86 11.74
N GLN A 241 13.46 -1.89 11.67
CA GLN A 241 13.26 -2.69 10.46
C GLN A 241 12.20 -2.10 9.51
N HIS A 242 11.40 -1.12 9.96
CA HIS A 242 10.36 -0.54 9.13
C HIS A 242 10.91 0.46 8.12
N SER A 243 10.31 0.50 6.93
CA SER A 243 10.74 1.38 5.84
C SER A 243 10.74 2.87 6.20
N VAL A 244 9.77 3.33 7.01
CA VAL A 244 9.68 4.72 7.48
C VAL A 244 10.88 5.08 8.35
N TYR A 245 11.18 4.24 9.35
CA TYR A 245 12.35 4.42 10.23
C TYR A 245 13.64 4.44 9.41
N ARG A 246 13.80 3.51 8.49
CA ARG A 246 15.01 3.35 7.66
C ARG A 246 15.36 4.57 6.80
N ILE A 247 14.41 5.45 6.54
CA ILE A 247 14.65 6.65 5.70
C ILE A 247 14.53 7.98 6.46
N LEU A 248 14.00 7.99 7.69
CA LEU A 248 13.74 9.23 8.42
C LEU A 248 14.38 9.28 9.81
N SER A 249 14.94 8.18 10.33
CA SER A 249 15.51 8.15 11.68
C SER A 249 16.68 9.11 11.85
N GLU A 250 17.59 9.22 10.87
CA GLU A 250 18.72 10.15 10.89
C GLU A 250 18.27 11.62 10.99
N PHE A 251 17.13 11.96 10.35
CA PHE A 251 16.55 13.29 10.46
C PHE A 251 16.08 13.59 11.88
N ILE A 252 15.35 12.66 12.49
CA ILE A 252 14.87 12.84 13.87
C ILE A 252 16.05 12.84 14.84
N GLU A 253 17.05 11.99 14.62
CA GLU A 253 18.27 12.00 15.43
C GLU A 253 18.97 13.36 15.41
N SER A 254 18.99 14.05 14.29
CA SER A 254 19.62 15.38 14.18
C SER A 254 19.01 16.46 15.09
N LEU A 255 17.80 16.24 15.59
CA LEU A 255 17.08 17.17 16.46
C LEU A 255 17.35 16.92 17.96
N LYS A 256 17.77 15.71 18.36
CA LYS A 256 17.73 15.22 19.76
C LYS A 256 18.51 16.07 20.77
N ASP A 257 19.57 16.75 20.32
CA ASP A 257 20.46 17.52 21.21
C ASP A 257 19.94 18.94 21.49
N GLU A 258 19.09 19.48 20.61
CA GLU A 258 18.56 20.84 20.71
C GLU A 258 17.05 20.90 20.94
N TYR A 259 16.33 19.82 20.64
CA TYR A 259 14.89 19.73 20.75
C TYR A 259 14.47 18.71 21.82
N GLU A 260 13.43 19.04 22.55
CA GLU A 260 12.72 18.07 23.39
C GLU A 260 11.76 17.28 22.51
N LEU A 261 12.11 16.01 22.25
CA LEU A 261 11.34 15.13 21.37
C LEU A 261 10.37 14.26 22.18
N THR A 262 9.11 14.25 21.76
CA THR A 262 8.07 13.35 22.27
C THR A 262 7.64 12.42 21.15
N LEU A 263 7.62 11.10 21.39
CA LEU A 263 6.96 10.16 20.49
C LEU A 263 5.48 10.06 20.86
N VAL A 264 4.60 10.39 19.92
CA VAL A 264 3.18 10.04 20.01
C VAL A 264 2.97 8.78 19.20
N HIS A 265 3.03 7.64 19.91
CA HIS A 265 2.85 6.33 19.29
C HIS A 265 1.38 6.07 19.01
N LEU A 266 1.09 5.62 17.78
CA LEU A 266 -0.27 5.33 17.30
C LEU A 266 -0.56 3.83 17.34
N GLY A 267 -1.77 3.48 17.78
CA GLY A 267 -2.25 2.10 17.80
C GLY A 267 -1.72 1.28 18.97
N GLU A 268 -1.56 -0.03 18.75
CA GLU A 268 -1.14 -0.97 19.79
C GLU A 268 0.29 -0.73 20.26
N ILE A 269 0.53 -0.91 21.56
CA ILE A 269 1.85 -0.80 22.17
C ILE A 269 2.73 -1.96 21.68
N ARG A 270 3.89 -1.64 21.13
CA ARG A 270 4.86 -2.61 20.62
C ARG A 270 6.17 -2.53 21.40
N ASN A 271 6.75 -3.69 21.69
CA ASN A 271 8.01 -3.76 22.47
C ASN A 271 9.27 -3.41 21.64
N ASN A 272 9.14 -3.31 20.31
CA ASN A 272 10.26 -3.05 19.40
C ASN A 272 10.36 -1.60 18.92
N ILE A 273 9.62 -0.67 19.56
CA ILE A 273 9.71 0.76 19.25
C ILE A 273 11.08 1.27 19.67
N ASP A 274 11.74 2.03 18.77
CA ASP A 274 12.96 2.71 19.12
C ASP A 274 12.67 4.00 19.89
N ILE A 275 12.97 4.00 21.17
CA ILE A 275 12.72 5.12 22.08
C ILE A 275 13.97 5.98 22.32
N GLY A 276 15.12 5.63 21.72
CA GLY A 276 16.42 6.25 22.02
C GLY A 276 16.53 7.75 21.71
N PHE A 277 15.59 8.28 20.90
CA PHE A 277 15.57 9.71 20.53
C PHE A 277 14.63 10.55 21.41
N PHE A 278 13.74 9.92 22.17
CA PHE A 278 12.60 10.60 22.80
C PHE A 278 12.77 10.71 24.32
N LYS A 279 12.39 11.87 24.85
CA LYS A 279 12.31 12.10 26.30
C LYS A 279 10.99 11.64 26.90
N GLU A 280 9.93 11.61 26.09
CA GLU A 280 8.58 11.24 26.49
C GLU A 280 7.93 10.38 25.40
N ILE A 281 7.09 9.42 25.82
CA ILE A 281 6.24 8.65 24.93
C ILE A 281 4.80 8.83 25.37
N ARG A 282 3.92 9.16 24.44
CA ARG A 282 2.46 9.23 24.62
C ARG A 282 1.80 8.24 23.68
N TYR A 283 0.64 7.71 24.05
CA TYR A 283 -0.06 6.71 23.26
C TYR A 283 -1.43 7.21 22.85
N VAL A 284 -1.73 7.09 21.53
CA VAL A 284 -3.04 7.33 20.94
C VAL A 284 -3.51 6.03 20.30
N TYR A 285 -4.65 5.53 20.73
CA TYR A 285 -5.14 4.21 20.31
C TYR A 285 -6.68 4.19 20.25
N ALA A 286 -7.23 3.24 19.50
CA ALA A 286 -8.67 3.03 19.46
C ALA A 286 -9.17 2.38 20.77
N LYS A 287 -10.22 2.95 21.35
CA LYS A 287 -10.91 2.44 22.53
C LYS A 287 -12.42 2.51 22.28
N ASP A 288 -13.12 1.41 22.48
CA ASP A 288 -14.58 1.32 22.32
C ASP A 288 -15.08 1.85 20.96
N GLY A 289 -14.31 1.62 19.89
CA GLY A 289 -14.62 2.08 18.53
C GLY A 289 -14.30 3.56 18.24
N TYR A 290 -13.70 4.27 19.19
CA TYR A 290 -13.29 5.67 19.06
C TYR A 290 -11.79 5.84 19.25
N LEU A 291 -11.19 6.82 18.56
CA LEU A 291 -9.79 7.16 18.76
C LEU A 291 -9.65 7.99 20.05
N ASN A 292 -8.92 7.43 21.03
CA ASN A 292 -8.63 8.11 22.28
C ASN A 292 -7.44 9.06 22.09
N ILE A 293 -7.69 10.36 22.19
CA ILE A 293 -6.70 11.43 22.05
C ILE A 293 -6.35 12.11 23.39
N ASP A 294 -6.75 11.56 24.52
CA ASP A 294 -6.55 12.20 25.84
C ASP A 294 -5.07 12.53 26.10
N ALA A 295 -4.16 11.70 25.62
CA ALA A 295 -2.71 11.92 25.77
C ALA A 295 -2.18 13.17 25.05
N ILE A 296 -2.94 13.75 24.10
CA ILE A 296 -2.53 14.94 23.33
C ILE A 296 -3.49 16.11 23.44
N LYS A 297 -4.59 15.98 24.18
CA LYS A 297 -5.55 17.09 24.42
C LYS A 297 -4.90 18.29 25.06
N GLU A 298 -4.10 18.06 26.10
CA GLU A 298 -3.26 19.07 26.73
C GLU A 298 -1.83 18.87 26.27
N ASN A 299 -1.31 19.80 25.50
CA ASN A 299 0.05 19.68 24.99
C ASN A 299 0.75 21.03 24.85
N ASP A 300 2.06 20.97 24.67
CA ASP A 300 2.94 22.13 24.59
C ASP A 300 3.89 22.04 23.36
N PHE A 301 3.49 21.33 22.33
CA PHE A 301 4.28 21.16 21.11
C PHE A 301 4.33 22.46 20.29
N ALA A 302 5.54 22.93 19.96
CA ALA A 302 5.73 24.01 18.98
C ALA A 302 5.47 23.53 17.56
N ALA A 303 5.80 22.28 17.28
CA ALA A 303 5.53 21.63 16.00
C ALA A 303 5.24 20.14 16.20
N VAL A 304 4.54 19.55 15.24
CA VAL A 304 4.40 18.10 15.11
C VAL A 304 4.93 17.66 13.75
N PHE A 305 5.62 16.53 13.75
CA PHE A 305 6.12 15.88 12.55
C PHE A 305 5.48 14.51 12.41
N TYR A 306 4.83 14.29 11.28
CA TYR A 306 4.31 12.99 10.87
C TYR A 306 5.28 12.36 9.88
N PRO A 307 6.07 11.35 10.28
CA PRO A 307 6.91 10.59 9.35
C PRO A 307 6.12 10.03 8.18
N ASP A 308 4.88 9.58 8.45
CA ASP A 308 3.95 9.00 7.48
C ASP A 308 2.50 9.41 7.80
N ILE A 309 1.69 9.57 6.77
CA ILE A 309 0.22 9.71 6.89
C ILE A 309 -0.41 8.79 5.84
N GLY A 310 -1.44 8.06 6.25
CA GLY A 310 -2.18 7.16 5.37
C GLY A 310 -1.84 5.69 5.51
N MET A 311 -0.82 5.33 6.27
CA MET A 311 -0.44 3.94 6.53
C MET A 311 -1.20 3.32 7.72
N THR A 312 -1.87 4.15 8.53
CA THR A 312 -2.73 3.74 9.64
C THR A 312 -3.93 4.67 9.75
N VAL A 313 -5.05 4.13 10.22
CA VAL A 313 -6.29 4.90 10.44
C VAL A 313 -6.04 6.08 11.37
N GLU A 314 -5.31 5.85 12.47
CA GLU A 314 -5.01 6.86 13.47
C GLU A 314 -4.27 8.06 12.87
N SER A 315 -3.30 7.82 11.98
CA SER A 315 -2.54 8.91 11.34
C SER A 315 -3.43 9.77 10.43
N ILE A 316 -4.38 9.15 9.73
CA ILE A 316 -5.34 9.86 8.87
C ILE A 316 -6.27 10.72 9.73
N PHE A 317 -6.84 10.17 10.81
CA PHE A 317 -7.73 10.93 11.70
C PHE A 317 -6.99 12.09 12.37
N LEU A 318 -5.81 11.85 12.97
CA LEU A 318 -5.06 12.90 13.66
C LEU A 318 -4.56 14.00 12.73
N SER A 319 -4.22 13.68 11.48
CA SER A 319 -3.81 14.70 10.51
C SER A 319 -4.92 15.71 10.17
N ASN A 320 -6.17 15.42 10.55
CA ASN A 320 -7.31 16.32 10.40
C ASN A 320 -7.64 17.13 11.67
N LEU A 321 -6.78 17.06 12.69
CA LEU A 321 -6.86 17.90 13.89
C LEU A 321 -5.70 18.89 13.92
N ARG A 322 -5.95 20.11 14.46
CA ARG A 322 -4.88 21.07 14.73
C ARG A 322 -4.28 20.78 16.11
N ILE A 323 -3.18 20.02 16.15
CA ILE A 323 -2.51 19.58 17.39
C ILE A 323 -1.47 20.61 17.84
N ALA A 324 -0.75 21.22 16.89
CA ALA A 324 0.28 22.22 17.14
C ALA A 324 0.18 23.36 16.11
N PRO A 325 0.82 24.53 16.39
CA PRO A 325 0.85 25.65 15.45
C PRO A 325 1.44 25.33 14.07
N ILE A 326 2.37 24.36 14.04
CA ILE A 326 3.07 23.91 12.82
C ILE A 326 2.92 22.40 12.72
N GLN A 327 2.40 21.93 11.59
CA GLN A 327 2.20 20.51 11.30
C GLN A 327 2.91 20.15 10.01
N ILE A 328 3.79 19.16 10.07
CA ILE A 328 4.73 18.79 9.01
C ILE A 328 4.57 17.31 8.68
N CYS A 329 4.58 16.95 7.41
CA CYS A 329 4.62 15.57 6.95
C CYS A 329 5.94 15.25 6.22
N GLY A 330 6.39 14.00 6.30
CA GLY A 330 7.59 13.49 5.63
C GLY A 330 7.29 12.39 4.61
N LEU A 331 8.37 11.82 4.08
CA LEU A 331 8.36 10.90 2.95
C LEU A 331 8.10 9.42 3.31
N GLY A 332 7.67 9.10 4.52
CA GLY A 332 7.38 7.71 4.91
C GLY A 332 6.27 7.08 4.07
N HIS A 333 5.20 7.86 3.77
CA HIS A 333 4.31 7.64 2.65
C HIS A 333 4.46 8.85 1.72
N SER A 334 5.20 8.68 0.63
CA SER A 334 5.70 9.77 -0.21
C SER A 334 4.65 10.38 -1.14
N VAL A 335 3.49 10.74 -0.58
CA VAL A 335 2.32 11.30 -1.28
C VAL A 335 1.65 12.36 -0.41
N SER A 336 1.16 13.45 -1.04
CA SER A 336 0.39 14.49 -0.37
C SER A 336 -0.84 13.94 0.36
N THR A 337 -1.23 14.62 1.44
CA THR A 337 -2.41 14.27 2.23
C THR A 337 -3.72 14.77 1.62
N PHE A 338 -3.67 15.75 0.74
CA PHE A 338 -4.80 16.35 0.04
C PHE A 338 -5.97 16.75 0.95
N GLY A 339 -5.77 17.87 1.65
CA GLY A 339 -6.86 18.53 2.40
C GLY A 339 -6.93 18.20 3.89
N SER A 340 -5.86 17.62 4.49
CA SER A 340 -5.69 17.52 5.94
C SER A 340 -5.34 18.89 6.59
N GLU A 341 -4.98 18.87 7.88
CA GLU A 341 -4.48 20.04 8.63
C GLU A 341 -2.95 20.15 8.63
N ILE A 342 -2.28 19.54 7.65
CA ILE A 342 -0.83 19.60 7.50
C ILE A 342 -0.45 20.87 6.73
N ASP A 343 0.52 21.63 7.27
CA ASP A 343 0.96 22.90 6.68
C ASP A 343 2.09 22.67 5.66
N TYR A 344 3.04 21.78 5.95
CA TYR A 344 4.26 21.60 5.19
C TYR A 344 4.54 20.15 4.87
N TYR A 345 5.06 19.91 3.66
CA TYR A 345 5.54 18.61 3.23
C TYR A 345 7.05 18.70 2.95
N ILE A 346 7.87 17.93 3.70
CA ILE A 346 9.33 17.92 3.51
C ILE A 346 9.69 16.89 2.44
N SER A 347 10.43 17.32 1.41
CA SER A 347 10.89 16.51 0.29
C SER A 347 12.34 16.86 -0.12
N GLY A 348 12.88 16.17 -1.13
CA GLY A 348 14.25 16.32 -1.61
C GLY A 348 14.35 17.08 -2.94
N ALA A 349 15.14 18.13 -2.97
CA ALA A 349 15.33 18.97 -4.15
C ALA A 349 15.92 18.22 -5.35
N ASP A 350 16.73 17.19 -5.11
CA ASP A 350 17.39 16.42 -6.17
C ASP A 350 16.46 15.37 -6.79
N VAL A 351 15.35 15.05 -6.13
CA VAL A 351 14.39 14.03 -6.60
C VAL A 351 13.15 14.66 -7.23
N GLU A 352 12.63 15.73 -6.63
CA GLU A 352 11.47 16.42 -7.21
C GLU A 352 11.76 16.94 -8.63
N ILE A 353 10.70 17.09 -9.42
CA ILE A 353 10.86 17.77 -10.72
C ILE A 353 11.34 19.22 -10.48
N PRO A 354 12.22 19.73 -11.35
CA PRO A 354 12.84 21.05 -11.13
C PRO A 354 11.85 22.21 -11.04
N GLU A 355 10.75 22.11 -11.79
CA GLU A 355 9.70 23.12 -11.87
C GLU A 355 8.32 22.48 -11.71
N GLY A 356 7.42 23.13 -10.96
CA GLY A 356 6.04 22.69 -10.79
C GLY A 356 5.82 21.52 -9.82
N ALA A 357 6.83 21.10 -9.04
CA ALA A 357 6.72 20.02 -8.07
C ALA A 357 5.60 20.26 -7.03
N GLU A 358 5.37 21.53 -6.67
CA GLU A 358 4.33 21.97 -5.75
C GLU A 358 2.91 21.59 -6.19
N ALA A 359 2.68 21.39 -7.49
CA ALA A 359 1.38 20.94 -8.00
C ALA A 359 0.99 19.53 -7.56
N ASN A 360 1.97 18.73 -7.11
CA ASN A 360 1.75 17.39 -6.59
C ASN A 360 1.30 17.37 -5.11
N TYR A 361 1.28 18.53 -4.44
CA TYR A 361 1.05 18.65 -2.99
C TYR A 361 -0.09 19.63 -2.70
N SER A 362 -0.82 19.39 -1.62
CA SER A 362 -1.75 20.37 -1.04
C SER A 362 -1.08 21.21 0.04
N GLU A 363 -0.03 20.68 0.64
CA GLU A 363 0.81 21.31 1.64
C GLU A 363 1.86 22.20 0.96
N ARG A 364 2.38 23.21 1.67
CA ARG A 364 3.54 23.96 1.16
C ARG A 364 4.79 23.07 1.15
N LEU A 365 5.38 22.88 -0.02
CA LEU A 365 6.54 22.02 -0.21
C LEU A 365 7.81 22.65 0.38
N VAL A 366 8.56 21.88 1.17
CA VAL A 366 9.86 22.26 1.73
C VAL A 366 10.93 21.35 1.13
N LEU A 367 11.85 21.92 0.37
CA LEU A 367 12.87 21.20 -0.37
C LEU A 367 14.22 21.24 0.36
N LEU A 368 14.66 20.07 0.82
CA LEU A 368 16.00 19.86 1.38
C LEU A 368 16.97 19.52 0.25
N PRO A 369 18.24 19.92 0.33
CA PRO A 369 19.30 19.35 -0.51
C PRO A 369 19.33 17.83 -0.40
N GLY A 370 19.59 17.12 -1.49
CA GLY A 370 19.63 15.66 -1.55
C GLY A 370 18.25 15.03 -1.79
N PHE A 371 18.07 13.83 -1.28
CA PHE A 371 16.88 13.00 -1.58
C PHE A 371 15.62 13.39 -0.78
N GLY A 372 15.75 14.16 0.31
CA GLY A 372 14.68 14.37 1.30
C GLY A 372 14.45 13.15 2.20
N ALA A 373 15.27 12.14 2.06
CA ALA A 373 15.33 10.91 2.84
C ALA A 373 16.80 10.50 3.02
N ILE A 374 17.13 9.86 4.14
CA ILE A 374 18.47 9.30 4.41
C ILE A 374 18.32 7.81 4.61
N HIS A 375 18.86 7.02 3.69
CA HIS A 375 18.77 5.58 3.75
C HIS A 375 19.73 4.99 4.77
N ASN A 376 19.20 4.36 5.81
CA ASN A 376 20.04 3.59 6.73
C ASN A 376 20.68 2.42 5.97
N ARG A 377 21.99 2.25 6.16
CA ARG A 377 22.69 1.13 5.54
C ARG A 377 22.07 -0.20 6.00
N PRO A 378 21.81 -1.15 5.07
CA PRO A 378 21.31 -2.47 5.42
C PRO A 378 22.21 -3.17 6.44
N ASN A 379 21.63 -3.67 7.51
CA ASN A 379 22.32 -4.53 8.47
C ASN A 379 22.28 -5.98 7.96
N TYR A 380 22.94 -6.22 6.84
CA TYR A 380 23.02 -7.51 6.18
C TYR A 380 24.44 -7.74 5.69
N GLN A 381 25.00 -8.91 5.95
CA GLN A 381 26.32 -9.30 5.44
C GLN A 381 26.16 -10.02 4.12
N ILE A 382 26.74 -9.47 3.03
CA ILE A 382 26.75 -10.08 1.70
C ILE A 382 27.46 -11.43 1.77
N LYS A 383 26.80 -12.49 1.30
CA LYS A 383 27.24 -13.90 1.39
C LYS A 383 28.02 -14.36 0.15
N ASN A 384 28.02 -13.58 -0.93
CA ASN A 384 28.61 -13.92 -2.23
C ASN A 384 28.10 -15.28 -2.75
N ILE A 385 26.77 -15.42 -2.82
CA ILE A 385 26.08 -16.66 -3.18
C ILE A 385 26.46 -17.06 -4.60
N LYS A 386 27.01 -18.28 -4.77
CA LYS A 386 27.33 -18.84 -6.09
C LYS A 386 26.04 -19.23 -6.82
N LYS A 387 25.86 -18.68 -8.02
CA LYS A 387 24.71 -18.94 -8.87
C LYS A 387 25.01 -20.16 -9.77
N THR A 388 24.42 -21.32 -9.44
CA THR A 388 24.64 -22.59 -10.19
C THR A 388 23.50 -22.96 -11.14
N ARG A 389 22.45 -22.11 -11.19
CA ARG A 389 21.25 -22.32 -12.01
C ARG A 389 21.46 -21.85 -13.47
N SER A 390 20.64 -22.39 -14.38
CA SER A 390 20.62 -22.01 -15.80
C SER A 390 19.69 -20.84 -16.12
N GLU A 391 18.68 -20.58 -15.26
CA GLU A 391 17.74 -19.47 -15.40
C GLU A 391 18.25 -18.19 -14.73
N LEU A 392 17.92 -17.04 -15.32
CA LEU A 392 18.13 -15.74 -14.71
C LEU A 392 16.95 -15.39 -13.79
N ILE A 393 17.23 -14.99 -12.56
CA ILE A 393 16.24 -14.48 -11.63
C ILE A 393 16.21 -12.96 -11.72
N ILE A 394 15.03 -12.43 -12.03
CA ILE A 394 14.73 -10.99 -12.06
C ILE A 394 13.97 -10.65 -10.80
N ASN A 395 14.65 -10.03 -9.85
CA ASN A 395 14.04 -9.59 -8.61
C ASN A 395 13.07 -8.43 -8.86
N SER A 396 11.85 -8.60 -8.41
CA SER A 396 10.77 -7.61 -8.43
C SER A 396 10.32 -7.36 -6.98
N PRO A 397 11.10 -6.58 -6.18
CA PRO A 397 10.82 -6.37 -4.76
C PRO A 397 9.68 -5.36 -4.60
N TRP A 398 8.51 -5.73 -5.10
CA TRP A 398 7.35 -4.88 -5.22
C TRP A 398 6.29 -5.26 -4.21
N TYR A 399 5.92 -4.33 -3.38
CA TYR A 399 4.72 -4.47 -2.58
C TYR A 399 3.52 -4.72 -3.50
N ALA A 400 2.62 -5.64 -3.14
CA ALA A 400 1.57 -6.11 -4.05
C ALA A 400 0.73 -4.98 -4.68
N GLN A 401 0.52 -3.88 -3.95
CA GLN A 401 -0.19 -2.71 -4.43
C GLN A 401 0.48 -2.01 -5.64
N LYS A 402 1.78 -2.17 -5.80
CA LYS A 402 2.53 -1.59 -6.92
C LYS A 402 2.34 -2.35 -8.23
N VAL A 403 1.88 -3.60 -8.13
CA VAL A 403 1.71 -4.47 -9.29
C VAL A 403 0.35 -4.21 -9.92
N ASN A 404 0.34 -3.77 -11.16
CA ASN A 404 -0.86 -3.50 -11.94
C ASN A 404 -0.79 -4.17 -13.32
N TYR A 405 -1.93 -4.27 -14.00
CA TYR A 405 -2.02 -4.96 -15.30
C TYR A 405 -1.08 -4.37 -16.36
N LYS A 406 -0.91 -3.04 -16.39
CA LYS A 406 -0.01 -2.37 -17.35
C LYS A 406 1.43 -2.83 -17.16
N LEU A 407 1.90 -2.85 -15.91
CA LEU A 407 3.24 -3.32 -15.56
C LEU A 407 3.42 -4.81 -15.89
N VAL A 408 2.42 -5.64 -15.58
CA VAL A 408 2.46 -7.08 -15.89
C VAL A 408 2.49 -7.33 -17.42
N CYS A 409 1.87 -6.47 -18.23
CA CYS A 409 2.00 -6.52 -19.70
C CYS A 409 3.46 -6.29 -20.16
N TYR A 410 4.20 -5.37 -19.53
CA TYR A 410 5.62 -5.19 -19.83
C TYR A 410 6.42 -6.45 -19.51
N LEU A 411 6.18 -7.08 -18.37
CA LEU A 411 6.83 -8.34 -18.01
C LEU A 411 6.49 -9.48 -18.98
N LYS A 412 5.24 -9.54 -19.43
CA LYS A 412 4.82 -10.52 -20.46
C LYS A 412 5.57 -10.33 -21.76
N GLU A 413 5.77 -9.09 -22.19
CA GLU A 413 6.53 -8.77 -23.38
C GLU A 413 8.01 -9.14 -23.23
N ILE A 414 8.61 -8.84 -22.08
CA ILE A 414 9.98 -9.25 -21.74
C ILE A 414 10.11 -10.78 -21.79
N ALA A 415 9.17 -11.51 -21.18
CA ALA A 415 9.18 -12.97 -21.18
C ALA A 415 9.07 -13.55 -22.61
N ALA A 416 8.22 -12.95 -23.46
CA ALA A 416 8.02 -13.38 -24.83
C ALA A 416 9.25 -13.13 -25.74
N GLN A 417 10.01 -12.06 -25.48
CA GLN A 417 11.20 -11.70 -26.25
C GLN A 417 12.49 -12.29 -25.68
N SER A 418 12.47 -12.83 -24.47
CA SER A 418 13.65 -13.40 -23.84
C SER A 418 14.12 -14.65 -24.56
N GLN A 419 15.41 -14.70 -24.94
CA GLN A 419 16.08 -15.88 -25.49
C GLN A 419 16.67 -16.78 -24.40
N LYS A 420 16.66 -16.33 -23.14
CA LYS A 420 17.11 -17.08 -21.97
C LYS A 420 15.94 -17.45 -21.11
N LYS A 421 16.03 -18.52 -20.36
CA LYS A 421 15.06 -18.87 -19.33
C LYS A 421 15.15 -17.84 -18.20
N ILE A 422 14.01 -17.21 -17.86
CA ILE A 422 13.91 -16.18 -16.84
C ILE A 422 12.82 -16.50 -15.82
N VAL A 423 13.00 -16.04 -14.59
CA VAL A 423 12.00 -16.11 -13.52
C VAL A 423 11.86 -14.73 -12.89
N PHE A 424 10.66 -14.18 -12.91
CA PHE A 424 10.33 -12.99 -12.14
C PHE A 424 10.01 -13.41 -10.70
N ARG A 425 10.86 -12.96 -9.77
CA ARG A 425 10.72 -13.21 -8.33
C ARG A 425 10.05 -12.02 -7.68
N PHE A 426 8.79 -12.17 -7.30
CA PHE A 426 8.02 -11.14 -6.64
C PHE A 426 8.09 -11.27 -5.13
N PHE A 427 8.35 -10.17 -4.43
CA PHE A 427 8.35 -10.09 -2.98
C PHE A 427 7.12 -9.30 -2.52
N SER A 428 6.05 -10.00 -2.16
CA SER A 428 4.76 -9.37 -1.86
C SER A 428 4.72 -8.58 -0.54
N GLY A 429 5.71 -8.77 0.33
CA GLY A 429 5.68 -8.22 1.68
C GLY A 429 4.49 -8.75 2.49
N GLY A 430 4.09 -8.03 3.54
CA GLY A 430 2.93 -8.37 4.36
C GLY A 430 1.56 -8.08 3.73
N ALA A 431 1.53 -7.48 2.54
CA ALA A 431 0.28 -7.02 1.92
C ALA A 431 -0.72 -8.13 1.58
N LEU A 432 -0.24 -9.33 1.28
CA LEU A 432 -1.06 -10.46 0.84
C LEU A 432 -1.43 -11.44 1.97
N THR A 433 -1.29 -11.03 3.22
CA THR A 433 -1.58 -11.88 4.40
C THR A 433 -3.02 -11.77 4.90
N ARG A 434 -3.84 -10.94 4.27
CA ARG A 434 -5.25 -10.73 4.66
C ARG A 434 -6.17 -11.23 3.55
N LYS A 435 -7.40 -11.60 3.91
CA LYS A 435 -8.51 -11.92 2.98
C LYS A 435 -8.16 -12.95 1.90
N ASN A 436 -7.21 -13.83 2.20
CA ASN A 436 -6.69 -14.85 1.28
C ASN A 436 -6.24 -14.28 -0.09
N ASP A 437 -5.60 -13.10 -0.09
CA ASP A 437 -5.17 -12.42 -1.32
C ASP A 437 -4.03 -13.13 -2.06
N PHE A 438 -3.19 -13.91 -1.35
CA PHE A 438 -1.97 -14.51 -1.92
C PHE A 438 -2.26 -15.44 -3.11
N LEU A 439 -3.20 -16.37 -2.94
CA LEU A 439 -3.51 -17.36 -3.99
C LEU A 439 -4.13 -16.74 -5.25
N PRO A 440 -5.14 -15.85 -5.17
CA PRO A 440 -5.64 -15.15 -6.34
C PRO A 440 -4.56 -14.34 -7.06
N PHE A 441 -3.74 -13.60 -6.31
CA PHE A 441 -2.66 -12.80 -6.88
C PHE A 441 -1.61 -13.66 -7.60
N ALA A 442 -1.18 -14.78 -6.97
CA ALA A 442 -0.27 -15.74 -7.59
C ALA A 442 -0.88 -16.36 -8.85
N THR A 443 -2.17 -16.75 -8.80
CA THR A 443 -2.89 -17.33 -9.93
C THR A 443 -2.99 -16.35 -11.10
N ASP A 444 -3.28 -15.08 -10.82
CA ASP A 444 -3.38 -14.03 -11.84
C ASP A 444 -2.03 -13.80 -12.53
N LEU A 445 -0.94 -13.64 -11.77
CA LEU A 445 0.41 -13.49 -12.32
C LEU A 445 0.82 -14.70 -13.17
N GLN A 446 0.61 -15.92 -12.65
CA GLN A 446 0.95 -17.15 -13.36
C GLN A 446 0.12 -17.35 -14.65
N SER A 447 -1.14 -16.89 -14.65
CA SER A 447 -2.00 -16.97 -15.85
C SER A 447 -1.53 -16.05 -16.97
N ILE A 448 -0.91 -14.91 -16.65
CA ILE A 448 -0.47 -13.90 -17.61
C ILE A 448 0.96 -14.16 -18.07
N LEU A 449 1.87 -14.49 -17.14
CA LEU A 449 3.31 -14.61 -17.40
C LEU A 449 3.78 -16.05 -17.66
N GLY A 450 2.94 -17.05 -17.32
CA GLY A 450 3.32 -18.45 -17.31
C GLY A 450 3.80 -18.92 -15.93
N LYS A 451 3.42 -20.15 -15.56
CA LYS A 451 3.69 -20.71 -14.23
C LYS A 451 5.19 -20.79 -13.93
N ASP A 452 5.99 -21.17 -14.93
CA ASP A 452 7.44 -21.37 -14.76
C ASP A 452 8.22 -20.04 -14.77
N CYS A 453 7.58 -18.92 -15.10
CA CYS A 453 8.18 -17.59 -15.12
C CYS A 453 7.88 -16.77 -13.83
N VAL A 454 7.13 -17.31 -12.87
CA VAL A 454 6.69 -16.57 -11.68
C VAL A 454 7.05 -17.33 -10.42
N GLU A 455 7.81 -16.66 -9.56
CA GLU A 455 8.04 -17.06 -8.18
C GLU A 455 7.50 -15.95 -7.25
N LEU A 456 6.45 -16.25 -6.50
CA LEU A 456 5.88 -15.31 -5.52
C LEU A 456 6.34 -15.70 -4.12
N ILE A 457 7.09 -14.81 -3.48
CA ILE A 457 7.65 -15.03 -2.15
C ILE A 457 6.71 -14.44 -1.10
N PRO A 458 6.24 -15.27 -0.13
CA PRO A 458 5.54 -14.76 1.05
C PRO A 458 6.39 -13.78 1.86
N ALA A 459 5.76 -13.03 2.77
CA ALA A 459 6.48 -12.15 3.69
C ALA A 459 7.60 -12.92 4.42
N LYS A 460 8.79 -12.34 4.44
CA LYS A 460 10.00 -12.91 5.04
C LYS A 460 10.63 -11.94 6.02
N PRO A 461 11.32 -12.42 7.06
CA PRO A 461 12.24 -11.61 7.83
C PRO A 461 13.25 -10.91 6.91
N TYR A 462 13.74 -9.74 7.31
CA TYR A 462 14.59 -8.89 6.47
C TYR A 462 15.85 -9.61 5.98
N ASP A 463 16.52 -10.39 6.84
CA ASP A 463 17.73 -11.14 6.46
C ASP A 463 17.46 -12.24 5.41
N GLU A 464 16.30 -12.92 5.52
CA GLU A 464 15.89 -13.90 4.50
C GLU A 464 15.56 -13.20 3.18
N TYR A 465 14.83 -12.06 3.23
CA TYR A 465 14.55 -11.24 2.06
C TYR A 465 15.84 -10.81 1.36
N MET A 466 16.81 -10.26 2.10
CA MET A 466 18.10 -9.84 1.55
C MET A 466 18.90 -11.01 0.95
N SER A 467 18.88 -12.18 1.60
CA SER A 467 19.52 -13.39 1.08
C SER A 467 18.91 -13.84 -0.24
N MET A 468 17.57 -13.82 -0.36
CA MET A 468 16.89 -14.16 -1.61
C MET A 468 17.09 -13.10 -2.69
N MET A 469 17.14 -11.81 -2.30
CA MET A 469 17.52 -10.73 -3.22
C MET A 469 18.92 -10.94 -3.78
N GLU A 470 19.92 -11.29 -2.95
CA GLU A 470 21.30 -11.54 -3.35
C GLU A 470 21.43 -12.68 -4.37
N GLU A 471 20.54 -13.67 -4.31
CA GLU A 471 20.48 -14.74 -5.33
C GLU A 471 20.10 -14.22 -6.72
N GLY A 472 19.37 -13.14 -6.86
CA GLY A 472 18.89 -12.58 -8.12
C GLY A 472 20.02 -12.04 -9.01
N ASP A 473 19.78 -11.94 -10.31
CA ASP A 473 20.75 -11.48 -11.30
C ASP A 473 20.52 -10.02 -11.71
N ILE A 474 19.27 -9.61 -11.75
CA ILE A 474 18.80 -8.28 -12.15
C ILE A 474 17.72 -7.87 -11.16
N CYS A 475 17.66 -6.59 -10.82
CA CYS A 475 16.55 -6.00 -10.10
C CYS A 475 15.79 -5.03 -11.00
N ILE A 476 14.47 -4.99 -10.86
CA ILE A 476 13.64 -4.07 -11.63
C ILE A 476 12.69 -3.31 -10.71
N GLU A 477 12.48 -2.03 -11.00
CA GLU A 477 11.59 -1.16 -10.25
C GLU A 477 10.16 -1.22 -10.79
N ALA A 478 9.16 -1.13 -9.90
CA ALA A 478 7.77 -0.99 -10.31
C ALA A 478 7.48 0.41 -10.88
N CYS A 479 6.54 0.51 -11.79
CA CYS A 479 5.99 1.78 -12.30
C CYS A 479 4.43 1.73 -12.19
N HIS A 480 3.78 2.84 -11.91
CA HIS A 480 4.24 4.22 -11.69
C HIS A 480 4.80 4.49 -10.27
N PHE A 481 4.44 3.70 -9.27
CA PHE A 481 4.93 3.88 -7.90
C PHE A 481 6.21 3.07 -7.68
N GLY A 482 7.34 3.75 -7.73
CA GLY A 482 8.66 3.13 -7.68
C GLY A 482 9.08 2.60 -6.31
N GLY A 483 10.33 2.13 -6.25
CA GLY A 483 10.98 1.67 -5.02
C GLY A 483 11.79 2.79 -4.37
N CYS A 484 11.93 2.73 -3.06
CA CYS A 484 12.84 3.58 -2.28
C CYS A 484 13.86 2.68 -1.58
N ASN A 485 13.55 2.14 -0.40
CA ASN A 485 14.43 1.19 0.28
C ASN A 485 14.78 -0.04 -0.57
N THR A 486 13.86 -0.53 -1.40
CA THR A 486 14.10 -1.71 -2.24
C THR A 486 15.14 -1.47 -3.35
N VAL A 487 15.21 -0.24 -3.88
CA VAL A 487 16.29 0.15 -4.81
C VAL A 487 17.61 0.31 -4.05
N ALA A 488 17.61 0.95 -2.87
CA ALA A 488 18.79 1.04 -2.04
C ALA A 488 19.33 -0.36 -1.64
N ASP A 489 18.44 -1.31 -1.29
CA ASP A 489 18.79 -2.70 -0.99
C ASP A 489 19.44 -3.41 -2.21
N SER A 490 18.89 -3.22 -3.42
CA SER A 490 19.45 -3.82 -4.64
C SER A 490 20.82 -3.25 -4.98
N LEU A 491 21.02 -1.93 -4.82
CA LEU A 491 22.31 -1.28 -5.00
C LEU A 491 23.34 -1.73 -3.94
N TYR A 492 22.90 -1.90 -2.69
CA TYR A 492 23.73 -2.46 -1.64
C TYR A 492 24.25 -3.86 -2.00
N LEU A 493 23.39 -4.69 -2.60
CA LEU A 493 23.73 -6.03 -3.09
C LEU A 493 24.46 -6.02 -4.44
N ARG A 494 24.81 -4.84 -4.96
CA ARG A 494 25.52 -4.68 -6.23
C ARG A 494 24.79 -5.28 -7.43
N GLN A 495 23.45 -5.27 -7.41
CA GLN A 495 22.65 -5.80 -8.51
C GLN A 495 22.40 -4.75 -9.60
N PRO A 496 22.58 -5.09 -10.88
CA PRO A 496 22.10 -4.27 -11.99
C PRO A 496 20.60 -4.01 -11.83
N THR A 497 20.22 -2.74 -11.72
CA THR A 497 18.86 -2.33 -11.41
C THR A 497 18.33 -1.40 -12.50
N VAL A 498 17.15 -1.72 -13.07
CA VAL A 498 16.46 -0.86 -14.04
C VAL A 498 15.34 -0.11 -13.32
N THR A 499 15.32 1.23 -13.49
CA THR A 499 14.26 2.10 -12.92
C THR A 499 13.41 2.71 -14.02
N PHE A 500 12.19 3.14 -13.65
CA PHE A 500 11.27 3.86 -14.52
C PHE A 500 10.98 5.24 -13.95
N GLU A 501 11.43 6.29 -14.61
CA GLU A 501 11.30 7.64 -14.11
C GLU A 501 9.95 8.27 -14.48
N GLY A 502 9.25 8.81 -13.49
CA GLY A 502 8.01 9.57 -13.64
C GLY A 502 8.17 11.04 -13.21
N ASP A 503 7.06 11.63 -12.77
CA ASP A 503 6.93 13.05 -12.44
C ASP A 503 6.77 13.36 -10.94
N LYS A 504 6.76 12.31 -10.09
CA LYS A 504 6.60 12.44 -8.64
C LYS A 504 7.79 11.85 -7.89
N TRP A 505 8.02 12.32 -6.68
CA TRP A 505 9.13 11.86 -5.85
C TRP A 505 9.25 10.33 -5.83
N TYR A 506 8.16 9.62 -5.56
CA TYR A 506 8.16 8.15 -5.46
C TYR A 506 8.46 7.41 -6.78
N SER A 507 8.33 8.07 -7.91
CA SER A 507 8.69 7.52 -9.23
C SER A 507 10.04 8.04 -9.75
N ARG A 508 10.76 8.83 -8.96
CA ARG A 508 12.02 9.46 -9.34
C ARG A 508 13.19 9.06 -8.43
N ILE A 509 12.90 8.69 -7.18
CA ILE A 509 13.93 8.40 -6.18
C ILE A 509 14.87 7.26 -6.63
N GLY A 510 14.36 6.18 -7.21
CA GLY A 510 15.17 5.09 -7.75
C GLY A 510 16.09 5.57 -8.88
N SER A 511 15.56 6.37 -9.80
CA SER A 511 16.32 6.95 -10.90
C SER A 511 17.41 7.91 -10.39
N GLN A 512 17.10 8.72 -9.38
CA GLN A 512 18.09 9.61 -8.79
C GLN A 512 19.21 8.84 -8.06
N MET A 513 18.90 7.74 -7.41
CA MET A 513 19.92 6.85 -6.85
C MET A 513 20.85 6.31 -7.93
N LEU A 514 20.32 5.88 -9.08
CA LEU A 514 21.14 5.39 -10.21
C LEU A 514 22.03 6.50 -10.77
N ARG A 515 21.53 7.73 -10.90
CA ARG A 515 22.37 8.88 -11.33
C ARG A 515 23.52 9.12 -10.36
N THR A 516 23.23 9.06 -9.07
CA THR A 516 24.23 9.30 -8.02
C THR A 516 25.37 8.27 -8.04
N VAL A 517 25.08 7.02 -8.44
CA VAL A 517 26.10 5.97 -8.61
C VAL A 517 26.63 5.82 -10.03
N GLY A 518 26.32 6.76 -10.93
CA GLY A 518 26.86 6.78 -12.29
C GLY A 518 26.26 5.76 -13.26
N LEU A 519 25.00 5.34 -13.04
CA LEU A 519 24.27 4.35 -13.83
C LEU A 519 23.04 4.91 -14.55
N SER A 520 23.13 6.14 -15.05
CA SER A 520 22.01 6.81 -15.76
C SER A 520 21.52 6.03 -16.97
N GLU A 521 22.35 5.17 -17.55
CA GLU A 521 22.01 4.30 -18.69
C GLU A 521 21.00 3.19 -18.35
N LEU A 522 20.64 3.00 -17.08
CA LEU A 522 19.61 2.04 -16.63
C LEU A 522 18.30 2.71 -16.22
N ILE A 523 18.13 3.99 -16.55
CA ILE A 523 16.91 4.75 -16.26
C ILE A 523 16.06 4.81 -17.53
N ALA A 524 14.86 4.23 -17.47
CA ALA A 524 13.87 4.30 -18.52
C ALA A 524 12.89 5.47 -18.28
N GLN A 525 12.47 6.12 -19.36
CA GLN A 525 11.42 7.16 -19.36
C GLN A 525 10.17 6.71 -20.10
N THR A 526 10.29 5.67 -20.93
CA THR A 526 9.18 5.06 -21.66
C THR A 526 9.10 3.55 -21.40
N SER A 527 7.94 2.96 -21.69
CA SER A 527 7.73 1.51 -21.59
C SER A 527 8.68 0.72 -22.49
N GLU A 528 8.93 1.24 -23.71
CA GLU A 528 9.80 0.65 -24.70
C GLU A 528 11.26 0.64 -24.22
N GLU A 529 11.72 1.75 -23.63
CA GLU A 529 13.05 1.83 -23.01
C GLU A 529 13.17 0.86 -21.82
N TYR A 530 12.13 0.78 -20.96
CA TYR A 530 12.13 -0.12 -19.82
C TYR A 530 12.27 -1.57 -20.24
N ILE A 531 11.48 -2.01 -21.23
CA ILE A 531 11.55 -3.36 -21.80
C ILE A 531 12.93 -3.59 -22.44
N TYR A 532 13.42 -2.65 -23.25
CA TYR A 532 14.70 -2.74 -23.93
C TYR A 532 15.87 -2.90 -22.95
N LEU A 533 15.94 -2.08 -21.90
CA LEU A 533 17.03 -2.12 -20.92
C LEU A 533 17.05 -3.43 -20.16
N ILE A 534 15.89 -3.97 -19.79
CA ILE A 534 15.79 -5.27 -19.12
C ILE A 534 16.24 -6.39 -20.07
N LEU A 535 15.76 -6.40 -21.32
CA LEU A 535 16.17 -7.39 -22.32
C LEU A 535 17.67 -7.32 -22.63
N LYS A 536 18.27 -6.12 -22.67
CA LYS A 536 19.70 -5.93 -22.83
C LYS A 536 20.48 -6.58 -21.68
N LEU A 537 20.05 -6.39 -20.43
CA LEU A 537 20.67 -7.04 -19.27
C LEU A 537 20.47 -8.57 -19.28
N ILE A 538 19.36 -9.08 -19.85
CA ILE A 538 19.11 -10.52 -19.99
C ILE A 538 20.02 -11.14 -21.05
N HIS A 539 20.12 -10.53 -22.23
CA HIS A 539 20.77 -11.13 -23.39
C HIS A 539 22.28 -10.95 -23.38
N ASP A 540 22.78 -9.80 -22.91
CA ASP A 540 24.19 -9.42 -22.95
C ASP A 540 24.84 -9.61 -21.57
N ASP A 541 25.51 -10.74 -21.38
CA ASP A 541 26.18 -11.10 -20.13
C ASP A 541 27.38 -10.18 -19.85
N ASP A 542 28.10 -9.75 -20.86
CA ASP A 542 29.26 -8.87 -20.73
C ASP A 542 28.79 -7.46 -20.27
N TYR A 543 27.70 -7.00 -20.86
CA TYR A 543 27.09 -5.72 -20.44
C TYR A 543 26.60 -5.81 -18.98
N ARG A 544 25.89 -6.87 -18.60
CA ARG A 544 25.40 -7.07 -17.23
C ARG A 544 26.56 -7.13 -16.25
N PHE A 545 27.62 -7.86 -16.57
CA PHE A 545 28.84 -7.95 -15.77
C PHE A 545 29.51 -6.57 -15.62
N LYS A 546 29.64 -5.81 -16.70
CA LYS A 546 30.21 -4.46 -16.68
C LYS A 546 29.43 -3.52 -15.77
N ILE A 547 28.10 -3.59 -15.77
CA ILE A 547 27.24 -2.81 -14.84
C ILE A 547 27.52 -3.22 -13.40
N GLN A 548 27.62 -4.51 -13.12
CA GLN A 548 27.94 -5.02 -11.78
C GLN A 548 29.33 -4.55 -11.30
N GLU A 549 30.33 -4.53 -12.18
CA GLU A 549 31.66 -4.00 -11.84
C GLU A 549 31.60 -2.49 -11.51
N LYS A 550 30.86 -1.69 -12.29
CA LYS A 550 30.65 -0.29 -11.95
C LYS A 550 30.04 -0.12 -10.55
N LEU A 551 29.03 -0.94 -10.22
CA LEU A 551 28.41 -0.93 -8.89
C LEU A 551 29.40 -1.34 -7.79
N ASN A 552 30.27 -2.32 -8.04
CA ASN A 552 31.29 -2.74 -7.07
C ASN A 552 32.28 -1.61 -6.75
N GLN A 553 32.56 -0.74 -7.73
CA GLN A 553 33.46 0.42 -7.56
C GLN A 553 32.75 1.64 -6.96
N ALA A 554 31.41 1.70 -6.97
CA ALA A 554 30.66 2.84 -6.45
C ALA A 554 30.78 2.95 -4.92
N ASP A 555 31.09 4.14 -4.42
CA ASP A 555 31.07 4.43 -3.00
C ASP A 555 29.64 4.73 -2.52
N LEU A 556 28.94 3.69 -2.06
CA LEU A 556 27.58 3.82 -1.56
C LEU A 556 27.48 4.50 -0.21
N ASN A 557 28.58 4.52 0.58
CA ASN A 557 28.55 5.14 1.90
C ASN A 557 28.55 6.66 1.82
N SER A 558 29.31 7.23 0.87
CA SER A 558 29.34 8.67 0.66
C SER A 558 28.19 9.18 -0.23
N THR A 559 27.39 8.28 -0.79
CA THR A 559 26.30 8.60 -1.73
C THR A 559 24.94 8.18 -1.19
N ILE A 560 24.51 6.93 -1.43
CA ILE A 560 23.18 6.42 -1.09
C ILE A 560 22.94 6.37 0.43
N PHE A 561 23.97 6.00 1.20
CA PHE A 561 23.91 5.84 2.66
C PHE A 561 24.57 6.98 3.43
N SER A 562 24.80 8.12 2.77
CA SER A 562 25.35 9.31 3.42
C SER A 562 24.31 9.97 4.31
N ALA A 563 24.68 10.26 5.54
CA ALA A 563 23.86 11.01 6.50
C ALA A 563 24.18 12.52 6.54
N GLU A 564 25.02 13.04 5.63
CA GLU A 564 25.44 14.44 5.65
C GLU A 564 24.27 15.42 5.51
N SER A 565 23.23 15.04 4.75
CA SER A 565 22.06 15.89 4.53
C SER A 565 21.15 16.07 5.75
N LYS A 566 21.38 15.36 6.86
CA LYS A 566 20.55 15.47 8.08
C LYS A 566 20.53 16.87 8.70
N ILE A 567 21.59 17.64 8.52
CA ILE A 567 21.67 19.02 9.01
C ILE A 567 20.61 19.93 8.35
N TYR A 568 20.25 19.65 7.11
CA TYR A 568 19.23 20.45 6.39
C TYR A 568 17.82 20.19 6.91
N PHE A 569 17.53 19.01 7.43
CA PHE A 569 16.26 18.76 8.10
C PHE A 569 16.14 19.61 9.37
N LYS A 570 17.19 19.65 10.20
CA LYS A 570 17.22 20.54 11.37
C LYS A 570 17.04 22.00 10.97
N LYS A 571 17.79 22.48 9.97
CA LYS A 571 17.64 23.85 9.44
C LYS A 571 16.22 24.15 8.97
N ALA A 572 15.55 23.16 8.34
CA ALA A 572 14.15 23.32 7.93
C ALA A 572 13.22 23.48 9.14
N ILE A 573 13.39 22.66 10.17
CA ILE A 573 12.60 22.76 11.40
C ILE A 573 12.85 24.12 12.09
N ASP A 574 14.11 24.54 12.25
CA ASP A 574 14.46 25.86 12.81
C ASP A 574 13.79 26.98 11.99
N PHE A 575 13.93 26.96 10.67
CA PHE A 575 13.35 27.97 9.80
C PHE A 575 11.81 28.05 9.89
N LEU A 576 11.12 26.91 9.90
CA LEU A 576 9.66 26.86 9.98
C LEU A 576 9.15 27.33 11.34
N THR A 577 9.87 26.99 12.44
CA THR A 577 9.48 27.41 13.79
C THR A 577 9.74 28.90 14.03
N ASP A 578 10.88 29.42 13.58
CA ASP A 578 11.28 30.80 13.80
C ASP A 578 10.48 31.80 12.95
N ASN A 579 10.02 31.37 11.76
CA ASN A 579 9.30 32.24 10.81
C ASN A 579 7.80 31.90 10.69
N SER A 580 7.23 31.14 11.61
CA SER A 580 5.89 30.59 11.50
C SER A 580 4.79 31.64 11.25
N ALA A 581 4.86 32.79 11.93
CA ALA A 581 3.91 33.89 11.77
C ALA A 581 4.00 34.49 10.34
N GLN A 582 5.20 34.84 9.89
CA GLN A 582 5.44 35.39 8.56
C GLN A 582 4.97 34.42 7.45
N LEU A 583 5.31 33.12 7.58
CA LEU A 583 4.96 32.11 6.58
C LEU A 583 3.45 31.89 6.44
N LYS A 584 2.70 32.06 7.53
CA LYS A 584 1.22 32.03 7.51
C LYS A 584 0.65 33.25 6.81
N ASP A 585 1.21 34.43 7.06
CA ASP A 585 0.75 35.68 6.44
C ASP A 585 1.05 35.75 4.93
N GLU A 586 2.11 35.10 4.48
CA GLU A 586 2.49 35.05 3.06
C GLU A 586 1.45 34.39 2.15
N ASN A 587 0.64 33.46 2.66
CA ASN A 587 -0.35 32.66 1.93
C ASN A 587 0.15 32.17 0.55
N SER A 588 1.41 31.73 0.50
CA SER A 588 2.12 31.36 -0.71
C SER A 588 2.32 29.84 -0.80
N ASN A 589 2.04 29.26 -1.96
CA ASN A 589 2.30 27.85 -2.26
C ASN A 589 3.69 27.62 -2.88
N LYS A 590 4.51 28.68 -3.05
CA LYS A 590 5.87 28.50 -3.58
C LYS A 590 6.70 27.61 -2.66
N PRO A 591 7.46 26.66 -3.22
CA PRO A 591 8.34 25.82 -2.42
C PRO A 591 9.34 26.64 -1.60
N LEU A 592 9.55 26.22 -0.36
CA LEU A 592 10.63 26.73 0.48
C LEU A 592 11.89 25.91 0.20
N ARG A 593 12.99 26.55 -0.15
CA ARG A 593 14.28 25.87 -0.38
C ARG A 593 15.23 26.14 0.79
N ILE A 594 15.71 25.07 1.39
CA ILE A 594 16.66 25.08 2.51
C ILE A 594 18.08 24.97 1.93
N HIS A 595 19.03 25.77 2.46
CA HIS A 595 20.42 25.87 1.96
C HIS A 595 21.46 25.66 3.07
#